data_bfc1c611b2ad316f19eb1a601da0aa1e
#
_entry.id   bfc1c611b2ad316f19eb1a601da0aa1e
#
_cell.length_a   1.000
_cell.length_b   1.000
_cell.length_c   1.000
_cell.angle_alpha   90.00
_cell.angle_beta   90.00
_cell.angle_gamma   90.00
#
_symmetry.space_group_name_H-M   'P 1'
#
loop_
_entity.id
_entity.type
_entity.pdbx_description
1 polymer ?
#
loop_
_entity_poly.entity_id
_entity_poly.type
_entity_poly.pdbx_seq_one_letter_code
_entity_poly.pdbx_strand_id
1 'polypeptide(L)'
;MNRRGRFRLYAGAALVAGLLLRLWFVAHLARVAGDSLVYGELAKNWLQSGIYGFGHETTSAGAIVVRPTLIRLPGYPLFLAACFRLFGVENYRAVLYVQVAADLLTCWLASALAGRLFGGRAALVVLWLAALCPFTANYAATPLTETLVLTTIALAFYGFARWQQAGARFNRWLWVTCAALAYSLLLRPEQSLLAVAVVPAMLWAALAMPGRRMGVLRSTAPVWVAALCVLLPLVPWTARNWHTFGVFEPLAPRSASDPGDPQFHGFNRWYRTWAIEFASTDLTYWNYDGNRMEIAKLPARAFALGCLAPGGVVPESLPLYAPTAALFDDYNQQTAASWPVDDRFDQLARRRIRASPICYYAALPIARVLNMMFRPRVELMPIPDTWWKSPTPPRQTAFAAAYAALNLAYFLLAFAGLLAWRRRGWAGFGALAGAMAAAVALRLLLLLTLDNSEPRYTLELFPVFLVWAGALFASPSARPATWAGIAAEQSG
;
A
#
# COMPACT_ATOMS: atom_id res chain seq x y z
N MET A 1 20.09 -30.54 21.84
CA MET A 1 20.12 -29.37 20.96
C MET A 1 20.07 -28.11 21.82
N ASN A 2 21.07 -27.24 21.70
CA ASN A 2 21.13 -26.00 22.49
C ASN A 2 20.08 -24.97 22.07
N ARG A 3 19.88 -23.90 22.87
CA ARG A 3 18.87 -22.84 22.57
C ARG A 3 19.03 -22.23 21.17
N ARG A 4 20.26 -22.01 20.70
CA ARG A 4 20.59 -21.46 19.38
C ARG A 4 20.19 -22.41 18.24
N GLY A 5 20.45 -23.72 18.45
CA GLY A 5 20.08 -24.74 17.46
C GLY A 5 18.56 -24.85 17.29
N ARG A 6 17.81 -24.86 18.40
CA ARG A 6 16.33 -24.85 18.35
C ARG A 6 15.77 -23.61 17.65
N PHE A 7 16.30 -22.42 17.95
CA PHE A 7 15.88 -21.20 17.27
C PHE A 7 16.10 -21.28 15.76
N ARG A 8 17.28 -21.72 15.30
CA ARG A 8 17.57 -21.87 13.86
C ARG A 8 16.65 -22.87 13.18
N LEU A 9 16.36 -23.99 13.84
CA LEU A 9 15.43 -25.00 13.32
C LEU A 9 14.03 -24.43 13.11
N TYR A 10 13.45 -23.80 14.16
CA TYR A 10 12.11 -23.23 14.06
C TYR A 10 12.04 -22.04 13.10
N ALA A 11 13.09 -21.22 13.00
CA ALA A 11 13.16 -20.14 12.03
C ALA A 11 13.26 -20.68 10.59
N GLY A 12 14.06 -21.72 10.36
CA GLY A 12 14.13 -22.42 9.07
C GLY A 12 12.78 -23.02 8.69
N ALA A 13 12.12 -23.72 9.63
CA ALA A 13 10.80 -24.29 9.42
C ALA A 13 9.75 -23.20 9.04
N ALA A 14 9.76 -22.04 9.71
CA ALA A 14 8.88 -20.93 9.39
C ALA A 14 9.11 -20.39 7.96
N LEU A 15 10.36 -20.22 7.55
CA LEU A 15 10.70 -19.75 6.20
C LEU A 15 10.31 -20.79 5.13
N VAL A 16 10.52 -22.08 5.39
CA VAL A 16 10.09 -23.15 4.48
C VAL A 16 8.57 -23.18 4.36
N ALA A 17 7.84 -23.12 5.48
CA ALA A 17 6.38 -23.07 5.46
C ALA A 17 5.87 -21.82 4.72
N GLY A 18 6.50 -20.67 4.96
CA GLY A 18 6.21 -19.43 4.25
C GLY A 18 6.50 -19.50 2.76
N LEU A 19 7.60 -20.13 2.36
CA LEU A 19 7.92 -20.37 0.95
C LEU A 19 6.88 -21.28 0.29
N LEU A 20 6.54 -22.40 0.93
CA LEU A 20 5.54 -23.34 0.40
C LEU A 20 4.17 -22.67 0.22
N LEU A 21 3.75 -21.83 1.17
CA LEU A 21 2.52 -21.06 1.07
C LEU A 21 2.52 -20.14 -0.15
N ARG A 22 3.61 -19.38 -0.39
CA ARG A 22 3.73 -18.47 -1.53
C ARG A 22 3.80 -19.22 -2.86
N LEU A 23 4.54 -20.30 -2.91
CA LEU A 23 4.60 -21.15 -4.11
C LEU A 23 3.23 -21.76 -4.42
N TRP A 24 2.45 -22.10 -3.40
CA TRP A 24 1.07 -22.54 -3.59
C TRP A 24 0.21 -21.45 -4.23
N PHE A 25 0.28 -20.19 -3.75
CA PHE A 25 -0.41 -19.07 -4.36
C PHE A 25 0.05 -18.83 -5.81
N VAL A 26 1.36 -18.88 -6.07
CA VAL A 26 1.89 -18.74 -7.44
C VAL A 26 1.41 -19.86 -8.35
N ALA A 27 1.27 -21.08 -7.84
CA ALA A 27 0.82 -22.22 -8.64
C ALA A 27 -0.69 -22.19 -8.96
N HIS A 28 -1.54 -21.65 -8.06
CA HIS A 28 -2.99 -21.79 -8.16
C HIS A 28 -3.74 -20.47 -8.37
N LEU A 29 -3.18 -19.31 -7.94
CA LEU A 29 -3.85 -18.03 -7.93
C LEU A 29 -3.04 -16.90 -8.59
N ALA A 30 -1.94 -17.24 -9.29
CA ALA A 30 -1.18 -16.24 -10.02
C ALA A 30 -2.07 -15.54 -11.05
N ARG A 31 -2.11 -14.20 -10.98
CA ARG A 31 -2.95 -13.39 -11.87
C ARG A 31 -2.13 -12.24 -12.45
N VAL A 32 -2.13 -12.13 -13.77
CA VAL A 32 -1.57 -11.01 -14.52
C VAL A 32 -2.75 -10.31 -15.20
N ALA A 33 -3.22 -9.23 -14.61
CA ALA A 33 -4.38 -8.47 -15.11
C ALA A 33 -4.38 -7.04 -14.54
N GLY A 34 -5.16 -6.15 -15.14
CA GLY A 34 -5.30 -4.76 -14.69
C GLY A 34 -3.95 -4.04 -14.60
N ASP A 35 -3.63 -3.47 -13.43
CA ASP A 35 -2.38 -2.73 -13.21
C ASP A 35 -1.11 -3.53 -13.55
N SER A 36 -1.13 -4.86 -13.45
CA SER A 36 0.03 -5.71 -13.81
C SER A 36 0.38 -5.56 -15.29
N LEU A 37 -0.63 -5.49 -16.16
CA LEU A 37 -0.44 -5.28 -17.60
C LEU A 37 0.07 -3.86 -17.89
N VAL A 38 -0.48 -2.87 -17.21
CA VAL A 38 -0.04 -1.46 -17.30
C VAL A 38 1.45 -1.34 -16.96
N TYR A 39 1.88 -1.88 -15.83
CA TYR A 39 3.30 -1.86 -15.45
C TYR A 39 4.18 -2.68 -16.39
N GLY A 40 3.68 -3.83 -16.86
CA GLY A 40 4.40 -4.69 -17.78
C GLY A 40 4.64 -4.04 -19.13
N GLU A 41 3.64 -3.36 -19.68
CA GLU A 41 3.74 -2.62 -20.94
C GLU A 41 4.75 -1.48 -20.83
N LEU A 42 4.70 -0.69 -19.75
CA LEU A 42 5.70 0.36 -19.49
C LEU A 42 7.13 -0.19 -19.46
N ALA A 43 7.33 -1.32 -18.78
CA ALA A 43 8.64 -1.97 -18.68
C ALA A 43 9.12 -2.51 -20.05
N LYS A 44 8.23 -3.15 -20.80
CA LYS A 44 8.50 -3.70 -22.12
C LYS A 44 8.86 -2.60 -23.12
N ASN A 45 8.02 -1.56 -23.22
CA ASN A 45 8.24 -0.47 -24.15
C ASN A 45 9.53 0.30 -23.81
N TRP A 46 9.83 0.47 -22.52
CA TRP A 46 11.08 1.08 -22.09
C TRP A 46 12.31 0.28 -22.52
N LEU A 47 12.26 -1.05 -22.41
CA LEU A 47 13.35 -1.93 -22.85
C LEU A 47 13.50 -1.99 -24.38
N GLN A 48 12.40 -2.00 -25.12
CA GLN A 48 12.40 -2.24 -26.57
C GLN A 48 12.56 -0.98 -27.40
N SER A 49 11.92 0.12 -27.00
CA SER A 49 11.90 1.39 -27.72
C SER A 49 12.63 2.53 -27.03
N GLY A 50 13.07 2.34 -25.76
CA GLY A 50 13.63 3.41 -24.95
C GLY A 50 12.59 4.43 -24.45
N ILE A 51 11.30 4.24 -24.75
CA ILE A 51 10.21 5.15 -24.42
C ILE A 51 9.41 4.59 -23.23
N TYR A 52 9.32 5.37 -22.17
CA TYR A 52 8.43 5.07 -21.03
C TYR A 52 7.01 5.50 -21.38
N GLY A 53 6.20 4.58 -21.92
CA GLY A 53 4.89 4.90 -22.47
C GLY A 53 4.06 3.68 -22.86
N PHE A 54 2.89 3.95 -23.45
CA PHE A 54 1.95 2.94 -23.93
C PHE A 54 1.92 2.88 -25.46
N GLY A 55 1.73 1.67 -26.00
CA GLY A 55 1.51 1.46 -27.42
C GLY A 55 0.10 1.91 -27.85
N HIS A 56 0.03 2.66 -28.92
CA HIS A 56 -1.21 3.08 -29.57
C HIS A 56 -1.17 2.64 -31.03
N GLU A 57 -2.24 2.02 -31.51
CA GLU A 57 -2.37 1.71 -32.94
C GLU A 57 -2.53 3.00 -33.75
N THR A 58 -1.74 3.14 -34.81
CA THR A 58 -1.95 4.21 -35.78
C THR A 58 -2.93 3.76 -36.85
N THR A 59 -3.96 4.57 -37.10
CA THR A 59 -5.06 4.29 -38.03
C THR A 59 -4.67 4.09 -39.49
N SER A 60 -3.46 4.45 -39.87
CA SER A 60 -3.05 4.47 -41.30
C SER A 60 -2.21 3.27 -41.77
N ALA A 61 -1.66 2.42 -40.88
CA ALA A 61 -0.80 1.30 -41.30
C ALA A 61 -0.75 0.13 -40.32
N GLY A 62 -1.57 0.10 -39.24
CA GLY A 62 -1.50 -0.93 -38.18
C GLY A 62 -0.18 -0.91 -37.39
N ALA A 63 0.63 0.15 -37.53
CA ALA A 63 1.86 0.29 -36.75
C ALA A 63 1.57 0.74 -35.32
N ILE A 64 2.21 0.09 -34.35
CA ILE A 64 2.12 0.50 -32.94
C ILE A 64 3.14 1.61 -32.69
N VAL A 65 2.67 2.78 -32.27
CA VAL A 65 3.51 3.91 -31.85
C VAL A 65 3.44 4.04 -30.34
N VAL A 66 4.60 4.03 -29.68
CA VAL A 66 4.67 4.21 -28.23
C VAL A 66 4.57 5.70 -27.90
N ARG A 67 3.54 6.09 -27.15
CA ARG A 67 3.36 7.44 -26.61
C ARG A 67 3.86 7.51 -25.18
N PRO A 68 4.69 8.53 -24.84
CA PRO A 68 5.16 8.73 -23.48
C PRO A 68 4.01 8.93 -22.50
N THR A 69 4.17 8.49 -21.25
CA THR A 69 3.23 8.73 -20.15
C THR A 69 3.96 9.09 -18.86
N LEU A 70 3.27 9.75 -17.93
CA LEU A 70 3.76 10.06 -16.58
C LEU A 70 2.82 9.53 -15.47
N ILE A 71 1.79 8.77 -15.85
CA ILE A 71 0.73 8.32 -14.92
C ILE A 71 1.18 7.32 -13.85
N ARG A 72 2.34 6.71 -14.01
CA ARG A 72 2.95 5.79 -13.04
C ARG A 72 4.40 6.15 -12.79
N LEU A 73 4.83 6.07 -11.53
CA LEU A 73 6.24 6.23 -11.17
C LEU A 73 7.09 5.05 -11.66
N PRO A 74 8.39 5.28 -11.97
CA PRO A 74 9.21 4.30 -12.66
C PRO A 74 9.71 3.14 -11.79
N GLY A 75 9.51 3.16 -10.46
CA GLY A 75 10.13 2.19 -9.54
C GLY A 75 9.74 0.74 -9.81
N TYR A 76 8.44 0.47 -10.05
CA TYR A 76 8.00 -0.89 -10.34
C TYR A 76 8.25 -1.30 -11.79
N PRO A 77 8.00 -0.47 -12.81
CA PRO A 77 8.44 -0.74 -14.18
C PRO A 77 9.94 -0.98 -14.30
N LEU A 78 10.80 -0.28 -13.53
CA LEU A 78 12.24 -0.54 -13.47
C LEU A 78 12.56 -1.95 -12.94
N PHE A 79 11.86 -2.38 -11.88
CA PHE A 79 11.99 -3.74 -11.35
C PHE A 79 11.55 -4.78 -12.39
N LEU A 80 10.42 -4.57 -13.06
CA LEU A 80 9.95 -5.46 -14.12
C LEU A 80 10.94 -5.48 -15.30
N ALA A 81 11.45 -4.33 -15.72
CA ALA A 81 12.44 -4.23 -16.78
C ALA A 81 13.73 -5.01 -16.44
N ALA A 82 14.19 -4.91 -15.20
CA ALA A 82 15.32 -5.72 -14.74
C ALA A 82 15.02 -7.24 -14.79
N CYS A 83 13.85 -7.67 -14.35
CA CYS A 83 13.43 -9.06 -14.46
C CYS A 83 13.28 -9.51 -15.91
N PHE A 84 12.66 -8.71 -16.76
CA PHE A 84 12.48 -9.01 -18.18
C PHE A 84 13.82 -9.09 -18.93
N ARG A 85 14.78 -8.24 -18.56
CA ARG A 85 16.14 -8.26 -19.12
C ARG A 85 16.92 -9.52 -18.75
N LEU A 86 16.69 -10.04 -17.53
CA LEU A 86 17.42 -11.21 -16.99
C LEU A 86 16.76 -12.54 -17.37
N PHE A 87 15.42 -12.59 -17.39
CA PHE A 87 14.68 -13.84 -17.49
C PHE A 87 13.82 -13.94 -18.78
N GLY A 88 13.84 -12.93 -19.63
CA GLY A 88 13.01 -12.83 -20.84
C GLY A 88 11.84 -11.87 -20.67
N VAL A 89 11.55 -11.16 -21.77
CA VAL A 89 10.46 -10.16 -21.83
C VAL A 89 9.13 -10.83 -21.53
N GLU A 90 8.33 -10.19 -20.66
CA GLU A 90 7.01 -10.68 -20.22
C GLU A 90 7.05 -12.04 -19.48
N ASN A 91 8.21 -12.48 -19.02
CA ASN A 91 8.30 -13.65 -18.15
C ASN A 91 7.81 -13.34 -16.73
N TYR A 92 6.51 -13.11 -16.59
CA TYR A 92 5.89 -12.79 -15.29
C TYR A 92 6.07 -13.90 -14.26
N ARG A 93 6.21 -15.17 -14.70
CA ARG A 93 6.47 -16.27 -13.76
C ARG A 93 7.77 -16.08 -12.99
N ALA A 94 8.83 -15.65 -13.68
CA ALA A 94 10.10 -15.32 -13.04
C ALA A 94 9.97 -14.11 -12.11
N VAL A 95 9.21 -13.07 -12.51
CA VAL A 95 8.89 -11.91 -11.66
C VAL A 95 8.25 -12.36 -10.34
N LEU A 96 7.27 -13.27 -10.39
CA LEU A 96 6.61 -13.78 -9.18
C LEU A 96 7.58 -14.49 -8.24
N TYR A 97 8.53 -15.28 -8.75
CA TYR A 97 9.53 -15.92 -7.90
C TYR A 97 10.46 -14.91 -7.23
N VAL A 98 10.84 -13.83 -7.92
CA VAL A 98 11.62 -12.74 -7.33
C VAL A 98 10.79 -12.02 -6.24
N GLN A 99 9.48 -11.80 -6.48
CA GLN A 99 8.58 -11.22 -5.48
C GLN A 99 8.41 -12.14 -4.26
N VAL A 100 8.33 -13.45 -4.45
CA VAL A 100 8.32 -14.42 -3.34
C VAL A 100 9.57 -14.27 -2.46
N ALA A 101 10.75 -14.14 -3.07
CA ALA A 101 11.98 -13.91 -2.33
C ALA A 101 11.96 -12.56 -1.58
N ALA A 102 11.44 -11.50 -2.20
CA ALA A 102 11.28 -10.18 -1.58
C ALA A 102 10.31 -10.22 -0.38
N ASP A 103 9.19 -10.94 -0.49
CA ASP A 103 8.24 -11.05 0.62
C ASP A 103 8.78 -11.91 1.77
N LEU A 104 9.54 -12.97 1.49
CA LEU A 104 10.28 -13.72 2.52
C LEU A 104 11.35 -12.86 3.21
N LEU A 105 12.01 -11.97 2.46
CA LEU A 105 12.89 -10.96 3.04
C LEU A 105 12.13 -10.02 3.97
N THR A 106 10.92 -9.61 3.60
CA THR A 106 10.03 -8.81 4.47
C THR A 106 9.72 -9.54 5.77
N CYS A 107 9.39 -10.83 5.71
CA CYS A 107 9.15 -11.65 6.89
C CYS A 107 10.38 -11.70 7.81
N TRP A 108 11.56 -11.88 7.21
CA TRP A 108 12.82 -11.92 7.95
C TRP A 108 13.16 -10.55 8.58
N LEU A 109 12.97 -9.44 7.85
CA LEU A 109 13.23 -8.09 8.34
C LEU A 109 12.32 -7.73 9.52
N ALA A 110 11.03 -8.04 9.44
CA ALA A 110 10.07 -7.83 10.54
C ALA A 110 10.47 -8.66 11.78
N SER A 111 10.81 -9.93 11.57
CA SER A 111 11.33 -10.82 12.63
C SER A 111 12.62 -10.30 13.25
N ALA A 112 13.58 -9.90 12.43
CA ALA A 112 14.87 -9.38 12.90
C ALA A 112 14.69 -8.06 13.67
N LEU A 113 13.77 -7.20 13.25
CA LEU A 113 13.42 -5.98 13.98
C LEU A 113 12.77 -6.31 15.32
N ALA A 114 11.74 -7.18 15.34
CA ALA A 114 11.10 -7.62 16.57
C ALA A 114 12.08 -8.29 17.55
N GLY A 115 13.05 -9.05 17.03
CA GLY A 115 14.12 -9.66 17.82
C GLY A 115 15.01 -8.64 18.53
N ARG A 116 15.30 -7.52 17.86
CA ARG A 116 16.08 -6.42 18.44
C ARG A 116 15.34 -5.63 19.50
N LEU A 117 14.04 -5.46 19.29
CA LEU A 117 13.20 -4.69 20.20
C LEU A 117 12.75 -5.50 21.41
N PHE A 118 12.45 -6.80 21.23
CA PHE A 118 11.70 -7.60 22.19
C PHE A 118 12.35 -8.97 22.52
N GLY A 119 13.45 -9.32 21.85
CA GLY A 119 14.20 -10.57 22.07
C GLY A 119 13.80 -11.73 21.15
N GLY A 120 14.55 -12.84 21.26
CA GLY A 120 14.49 -13.96 20.32
C GLY A 120 13.13 -14.68 20.27
N ARG A 121 12.36 -14.72 21.37
CA ARG A 121 11.00 -15.29 21.36
C ARG A 121 10.07 -14.47 20.47
N ALA A 122 10.10 -13.15 20.59
CA ALA A 122 9.33 -12.25 19.76
C ALA A 122 9.74 -12.37 18.28
N ALA A 123 11.03 -12.45 17.99
CA ALA A 123 11.52 -12.69 16.64
C ALA A 123 10.89 -13.94 16.00
N LEU A 124 10.89 -15.05 16.72
CA LEU A 124 10.37 -16.31 16.21
C LEU A 124 8.85 -16.24 15.96
N VAL A 125 8.09 -15.66 16.90
CA VAL A 125 6.63 -15.50 16.74
C VAL A 125 6.31 -14.60 15.56
N VAL A 126 6.99 -13.45 15.43
CA VAL A 126 6.79 -12.53 14.30
C VAL A 126 7.16 -13.21 12.98
N LEU A 127 8.21 -14.03 12.94
CA LEU A 127 8.56 -14.80 11.74
C LEU A 127 7.45 -15.74 11.32
N TRP A 128 6.86 -16.50 12.26
CA TRP A 128 5.74 -17.38 11.97
C TRP A 128 4.49 -16.62 11.54
N LEU A 129 4.14 -15.53 12.23
CA LEU A 129 3.00 -14.68 11.84
C LEU A 129 3.19 -14.09 10.44
N ALA A 130 4.39 -13.62 10.11
CA ALA A 130 4.69 -13.06 8.80
C ALA A 130 4.74 -14.14 7.70
N ALA A 131 5.42 -15.26 7.97
CA ALA A 131 5.59 -16.34 7.02
C ALA A 131 4.25 -17.00 6.63
N LEU A 132 3.34 -17.15 7.59
CA LEU A 132 2.02 -17.73 7.39
C LEU A 132 0.92 -16.69 7.11
N CYS A 133 1.25 -15.41 6.96
CA CYS A 133 0.29 -14.38 6.57
C CYS A 133 -0.20 -14.62 5.14
N PRO A 134 -1.46 -15.07 4.93
CA PRO A 134 -1.92 -15.39 3.58
C PRO A 134 -2.16 -14.14 2.75
N PHE A 135 -2.39 -12.99 3.40
CA PHE A 135 -2.66 -11.72 2.72
C PHE A 135 -1.45 -11.24 1.95
N THR A 136 -0.27 -11.14 2.58
CA THR A 136 0.97 -10.74 1.90
C THR A 136 1.45 -11.80 0.93
N ALA A 137 1.29 -13.10 1.29
CA ALA A 137 1.66 -14.23 0.44
C ALA A 137 0.87 -14.26 -0.88
N ASN A 138 -0.42 -13.92 -0.86
CA ASN A 138 -1.25 -13.86 -2.07
C ASN A 138 -0.79 -12.72 -2.99
N TYR A 139 -0.49 -11.54 -2.44
CA TYR A 139 0.04 -10.42 -3.25
C TYR A 139 1.44 -10.69 -3.82
N ALA A 140 2.25 -11.55 -3.20
CA ALA A 140 3.51 -12.00 -3.80
C ALA A 140 3.31 -12.83 -5.08
N ALA A 141 2.10 -13.39 -5.29
CA ALA A 141 1.71 -14.12 -6.49
C ALA A 141 1.04 -13.24 -7.57
N THR A 142 1.07 -11.92 -7.41
CA THR A 142 0.52 -10.97 -8.38
C THR A 142 1.58 -9.92 -8.72
N PRO A 143 1.85 -9.62 -10.01
CA PRO A 143 2.88 -8.64 -10.40
C PRO A 143 2.40 -7.20 -10.13
N LEU A 144 2.47 -6.78 -8.87
CA LEU A 144 2.05 -5.47 -8.38
C LEU A 144 3.10 -4.86 -7.44
N THR A 145 2.98 -3.59 -7.17
CA THR A 145 3.93 -2.82 -6.35
C THR A 145 3.97 -3.26 -4.88
N GLU A 146 2.89 -3.84 -4.37
CA GLU A 146 2.62 -4.10 -2.95
C GLU A 146 3.76 -4.88 -2.29
N THR A 147 4.21 -5.96 -2.88
CA THR A 147 5.29 -6.79 -2.31
C THR A 147 6.58 -6.00 -2.09
N LEU A 148 7.00 -5.20 -3.06
CA LEU A 148 8.22 -4.40 -2.95
C LEU A 148 8.03 -3.24 -1.96
N VAL A 149 6.84 -2.65 -1.90
CA VAL A 149 6.51 -1.61 -0.92
C VAL A 149 6.60 -2.17 0.49
N LEU A 150 6.04 -3.35 0.77
CA LEU A 150 6.16 -4.00 2.08
C LEU A 150 7.63 -4.25 2.45
N THR A 151 8.44 -4.69 1.48
CA THR A 151 9.86 -4.94 1.69
C THR A 151 10.60 -3.64 2.02
N THR A 152 10.33 -2.55 1.31
CA THR A 152 10.99 -1.26 1.56
C THR A 152 10.57 -0.65 2.89
N ILE A 153 9.29 -0.76 3.29
CA ILE A 153 8.81 -0.32 4.62
C ILE A 153 9.55 -1.10 5.73
N ALA A 154 9.60 -2.43 5.63
CA ALA A 154 10.29 -3.26 6.61
C ALA A 154 11.80 -2.93 6.69
N LEU A 155 12.44 -2.71 5.53
CA LEU A 155 13.84 -2.36 5.43
C LEU A 155 14.13 -0.96 6.01
N ALA A 156 13.25 0.02 5.76
CA ALA A 156 13.37 1.37 6.30
C ALA A 156 13.34 1.36 7.84
N PHE A 157 12.37 0.69 8.46
CA PHE A 157 12.30 0.60 9.92
C PHE A 157 13.41 -0.25 10.53
N TYR A 158 13.81 -1.35 9.88
CA TYR A 158 14.96 -2.14 10.31
C TYR A 158 16.25 -1.33 10.23
N GLY A 159 16.48 -0.64 9.11
CA GLY A 159 17.64 0.24 8.92
C GLY A 159 17.67 1.37 9.95
N PHE A 160 16.53 2.02 10.20
CA PHE A 160 16.42 3.07 11.23
C PHE A 160 16.79 2.54 12.63
N ALA A 161 16.23 1.39 13.04
CA ALA A 161 16.58 0.78 14.33
C ALA A 161 18.10 0.50 14.44
N ARG A 162 18.69 -0.04 13.38
CA ARG A 162 20.13 -0.34 13.30
C ARG A 162 20.99 0.94 13.32
N TRP A 163 20.54 1.98 12.61
CA TRP A 163 21.21 3.26 12.60
C TRP A 163 21.20 3.93 13.98
N GLN A 164 20.05 3.88 14.67
CA GLN A 164 19.91 4.37 16.03
C GLN A 164 20.84 3.63 16.99
N GLN A 165 20.89 2.27 16.92
CA GLN A 165 21.80 1.45 17.71
C GLN A 165 23.28 1.73 17.43
N ALA A 166 23.64 2.11 16.20
CA ALA A 166 25.00 2.46 15.81
C ALA A 166 25.38 3.92 16.13
N GLY A 167 24.64 4.59 17.02
CA GLY A 167 24.94 5.93 17.51
C GLY A 167 24.50 7.07 16.60
N ALA A 168 23.59 6.85 15.67
CA ALA A 168 22.96 7.85 14.81
C ALA A 168 23.97 8.77 14.06
N ARG A 169 25.00 8.17 13.46
CA ARG A 169 26.07 8.83 12.69
C ARG A 169 26.00 8.40 11.23
N PHE A 170 26.90 8.94 10.39
CA PHE A 170 27.16 8.41 9.05
C PHE A 170 27.64 6.96 9.16
N ASN A 171 26.84 6.02 8.68
CA ASN A 171 27.15 4.59 8.63
C ASN A 171 26.26 3.90 7.58
N ARG A 172 26.53 2.62 7.30
CA ARG A 172 25.80 1.85 6.30
C ARG A 172 24.28 1.79 6.52
N TRP A 173 23.81 1.84 7.77
CA TRP A 173 22.39 1.74 8.08
C TRP A 173 21.62 3.01 7.76
N LEU A 174 22.29 4.17 7.82
CA LEU A 174 21.73 5.42 7.29
C LEU A 174 21.42 5.28 5.79
N TRP A 175 22.38 4.76 5.03
CA TRP A 175 22.23 4.58 3.59
C TRP A 175 21.24 3.50 3.22
N VAL A 176 21.14 2.42 4.01
CA VAL A 176 20.09 1.40 3.85
C VAL A 176 18.71 2.01 4.06
N THR A 177 18.52 2.83 5.10
CA THR A 177 17.25 3.53 5.34
C THR A 177 16.94 4.50 4.21
N CYS A 178 17.93 5.29 3.78
CA CYS A 178 17.81 6.22 2.68
C CYS A 178 17.39 5.51 1.37
N ALA A 179 18.08 4.45 1.00
CA ALA A 179 17.76 3.68 -0.21
C ALA A 179 16.37 3.05 -0.15
N ALA A 180 15.97 2.53 1.02
CA ALA A 180 14.63 1.99 1.23
C ALA A 180 13.54 3.05 1.05
N LEU A 181 13.72 4.24 1.63
CA LEU A 181 12.78 5.36 1.48
C LEU A 181 12.74 5.88 0.04
N ALA A 182 13.91 6.05 -0.60
CA ALA A 182 14.02 6.53 -1.97
C ALA A 182 13.34 5.57 -2.97
N TYR A 183 13.58 4.27 -2.83
CA TYR A 183 12.95 3.29 -3.71
C TYR A 183 11.46 3.13 -3.42
N SER A 184 11.04 3.18 -2.14
CA SER A 184 9.63 3.20 -1.77
C SER A 184 8.87 4.35 -2.44
N LEU A 185 9.47 5.54 -2.46
CA LEU A 185 8.91 6.74 -3.11
C LEU A 185 8.77 6.56 -4.63
N LEU A 186 9.73 5.89 -5.29
CA LEU A 186 9.63 5.58 -6.71
C LEU A 186 8.60 4.48 -7.03
N LEU A 187 8.26 3.62 -6.06
CA LEU A 187 7.23 2.60 -6.25
C LEU A 187 5.83 3.22 -6.25
N ARG A 188 5.56 4.14 -5.31
CA ARG A 188 4.24 4.74 -5.13
C ARG A 188 4.35 6.16 -4.54
N PRO A 189 3.64 7.17 -5.10
CA PRO A 189 3.75 8.56 -4.63
C PRO A 189 3.35 8.73 -3.16
N GLU A 190 2.39 7.95 -2.67
CA GLU A 190 1.94 7.99 -1.29
C GLU A 190 3.00 7.51 -0.28
N GLN A 191 4.07 6.85 -0.72
CA GLN A 191 5.20 6.50 0.13
C GLN A 191 6.04 7.70 0.57
N SER A 192 5.80 8.88 0.01
CA SER A 192 6.29 10.15 0.57
C SER A 192 5.91 10.31 2.05
N LEU A 193 4.74 9.82 2.46
CA LEU A 193 4.29 9.84 3.86
C LEU A 193 5.17 8.97 4.78
N LEU A 194 5.76 7.89 4.27
CA LEU A 194 6.73 7.10 5.03
C LEU A 194 7.99 7.93 5.33
N ALA A 195 8.50 8.67 4.36
CA ALA A 195 9.62 9.58 4.57
C ALA A 195 9.27 10.70 5.57
N VAL A 196 8.05 11.28 5.46
CA VAL A 196 7.53 12.28 6.42
C VAL A 196 7.42 11.72 7.84
N ALA A 197 7.14 10.44 8.01
CA ALA A 197 7.13 9.79 9.33
C ALA A 197 8.55 9.50 9.86
N VAL A 198 9.44 9.01 9.00
CA VAL A 198 10.76 8.49 9.40
C VAL A 198 11.78 9.61 9.59
N VAL A 199 11.86 10.59 8.68
CA VAL A 199 12.91 11.64 8.73
C VAL A 199 12.84 12.48 10.01
N PRO A 200 11.68 13.02 10.43
CA PRO A 200 11.59 13.77 11.70
C PRO A 200 11.93 12.91 12.92
N ALA A 201 11.54 11.64 12.90
CA ALA A 201 11.88 10.71 13.98
C ALA A 201 13.39 10.41 14.05
N MET A 202 14.06 10.31 12.89
CA MET A 202 15.52 10.21 12.84
C MET A 202 16.20 11.49 13.36
N LEU A 203 15.68 12.69 13.02
CA LEU A 203 16.17 13.93 13.58
C LEU A 203 16.04 13.94 15.10
N TRP A 204 14.88 13.56 15.61
CA TRP A 204 14.66 13.44 17.05
C TRP A 204 15.63 12.42 17.69
N ALA A 205 15.79 11.23 17.10
CA ALA A 205 16.74 10.25 17.58
C ALA A 205 18.19 10.79 17.59
N ALA A 206 18.60 11.55 16.57
CA ALA A 206 19.93 12.16 16.49
C ALA A 206 20.16 13.21 17.59
N LEU A 207 19.14 13.99 17.92
CA LEU A 207 19.20 15.02 18.96
C LEU A 207 19.15 14.45 20.38
N ALA A 208 18.40 13.36 20.58
CA ALA A 208 18.22 12.70 21.86
C ALA A 208 19.42 11.82 22.29
N MET A 209 20.48 11.71 21.47
CA MET A 209 21.66 10.88 21.80
C MET A 209 22.45 11.48 22.97
N PRO A 210 22.62 10.77 24.09
CA PRO A 210 23.38 11.24 25.23
C PRO A 210 24.88 11.37 24.90
N GLY A 211 25.56 12.31 25.58
CA GLY A 211 27.02 12.48 25.48
C GLY A 211 27.50 13.26 24.24
N ARG A 212 26.62 13.77 23.40
CA ARG A 212 27.01 14.63 22.27
C ARG A 212 27.29 16.07 22.71
N ARG A 213 28.55 16.43 22.77
CA ARG A 213 29.01 17.84 22.91
C ARG A 213 29.03 18.58 21.56
N MET A 214 28.61 17.94 20.46
CA MET A 214 28.59 18.52 19.12
C MET A 214 27.36 19.41 18.96
N GLY A 215 27.50 20.53 18.26
CA GLY A 215 26.36 21.43 17.95
C GLY A 215 25.24 20.71 17.19
N VAL A 216 24.03 21.21 17.30
CA VAL A 216 22.80 20.66 16.69
C VAL A 216 23.01 20.32 15.22
N LEU A 217 23.59 21.22 14.44
CA LEU A 217 23.81 21.04 13.01
C LEU A 217 24.67 19.81 12.69
N ARG A 218 25.78 19.61 13.41
CA ARG A 218 26.65 18.41 13.21
C ARG A 218 25.97 17.11 13.63
N SER A 219 25.11 17.17 14.64
CA SER A 219 24.36 16.01 15.11
C SER A 219 23.29 15.55 14.11
N THR A 220 22.65 16.49 13.42
CA THR A 220 21.56 16.23 12.47
C THR A 220 22.00 16.13 11.02
N ALA A 221 23.23 16.57 10.69
CA ALA A 221 23.76 16.52 9.32
C ALA A 221 23.59 15.16 8.60
N PRO A 222 23.81 13.98 9.25
CA PRO A 222 23.59 12.71 8.58
C PRO A 222 22.14 12.54 8.08
N VAL A 223 21.16 13.03 8.85
CA VAL A 223 19.75 12.89 8.51
C VAL A 223 19.37 13.85 7.38
N TRP A 224 19.87 15.08 7.39
CA TRP A 224 19.62 16.03 6.31
C TRP A 224 20.21 15.57 4.98
N VAL A 225 21.43 15.03 4.99
CA VAL A 225 22.05 14.46 3.80
C VAL A 225 21.24 13.28 3.29
N ALA A 226 20.82 12.37 4.18
CA ALA A 226 19.97 11.24 3.79
C ALA A 226 18.61 11.69 3.24
N ALA A 227 17.98 12.70 3.84
CA ALA A 227 16.71 13.25 3.36
C ALA A 227 16.83 13.85 1.95
N LEU A 228 17.91 14.57 1.66
CA LEU A 228 18.21 15.03 0.31
C LEU A 228 18.42 13.87 -0.68
N CYS A 229 19.17 12.85 -0.26
CA CYS A 229 19.39 11.67 -1.10
C CYS A 229 18.12 10.86 -1.36
N VAL A 230 17.11 10.89 -0.47
CA VAL A 230 15.79 10.28 -0.72
C VAL A 230 15.09 10.92 -1.91
N LEU A 231 15.26 12.23 -2.10
CA LEU A 231 14.64 12.98 -3.20
C LEU A 231 15.43 12.86 -4.52
N LEU A 232 16.70 12.48 -4.45
CA LEU A 232 17.58 12.45 -5.62
C LEU A 232 17.04 11.65 -6.80
N PRO A 233 16.43 10.46 -6.64
CA PRO A 233 15.87 9.70 -7.76
C PRO A 233 14.68 10.36 -8.45
N LEU A 234 14.02 11.33 -7.81
CA LEU A 234 12.95 12.11 -8.45
C LEU A 234 13.48 13.15 -9.43
N VAL A 235 14.75 13.56 -9.32
CA VAL A 235 15.34 14.57 -10.18
C VAL A 235 15.33 14.15 -11.67
N PRO A 236 15.89 12.97 -12.06
CA PRO A 236 15.83 12.53 -13.44
C PRO A 236 14.39 12.27 -13.92
N TRP A 237 13.50 11.83 -13.04
CA TRP A 237 12.09 11.64 -13.38
C TRP A 237 11.39 12.97 -13.66
N THR A 238 11.56 13.97 -12.79
CA THR A 238 11.00 15.31 -12.98
C THR A 238 11.59 15.99 -14.22
N ALA A 239 12.90 15.88 -14.45
CA ALA A 239 13.55 16.42 -15.64
C ALA A 239 13.00 15.79 -16.93
N ARG A 240 12.79 14.46 -16.92
CA ARG A 240 12.14 13.75 -18.05
C ARG A 240 10.71 14.26 -18.27
N ASN A 241 9.92 14.41 -17.21
CA ASN A 241 8.53 14.87 -17.33
C ASN A 241 8.48 16.32 -17.84
N TRP A 242 9.36 17.19 -17.35
CA TRP A 242 9.49 18.54 -17.86
C TRP A 242 9.87 18.58 -19.34
N HIS A 243 10.83 17.75 -19.73
CA HIS A 243 11.29 17.72 -21.13
C HIS A 243 10.23 17.16 -22.09
N THR A 244 9.46 16.14 -21.63
CA THR A 244 8.51 15.43 -22.49
C THR A 244 7.14 16.12 -22.55
N PHE A 245 6.67 16.66 -21.42
CA PHE A 245 5.30 17.18 -21.27
C PHE A 245 5.25 18.69 -20.97
N GLY A 246 6.38 19.34 -20.70
CA GLY A 246 6.42 20.73 -20.28
C GLY A 246 5.85 21.00 -18.88
N VAL A 247 5.66 19.94 -18.04
CA VAL A 247 5.07 20.07 -16.71
C VAL A 247 6.06 19.68 -15.62
N PHE A 248 6.00 20.41 -14.49
CA PHE A 248 6.76 20.06 -13.29
C PHE A 248 5.97 19.05 -12.46
N GLU A 249 6.19 17.76 -12.72
CA GLU A 249 5.51 16.66 -12.03
C GLU A 249 6.56 15.70 -11.45
N PRO A 250 6.98 15.88 -10.19
CA PRO A 250 7.99 15.03 -9.54
C PRO A 250 7.43 13.68 -9.09
N LEU A 251 6.11 13.56 -8.97
CA LEU A 251 5.40 12.33 -8.64
C LEU A 251 4.47 11.94 -9.80
N ALA A 252 3.64 10.95 -9.61
CA ALA A 252 2.58 10.64 -10.56
C ALA A 252 1.34 11.50 -10.25
N PRO A 253 0.57 11.92 -11.26
CA PRO A 253 -0.65 12.69 -11.07
C PRO A 253 -1.71 11.88 -10.32
N ARG A 254 -2.47 12.53 -9.46
CA ARG A 254 -3.49 11.88 -8.63
C ARG A 254 -4.58 11.17 -9.45
N SER A 255 -4.94 11.74 -10.58
CA SER A 255 -5.98 11.22 -11.49
C SER A 255 -5.49 10.09 -12.40
N ALA A 256 -4.19 9.73 -12.34
CA ALA A 256 -3.57 8.79 -13.26
C ALA A 256 -3.87 9.11 -14.75
N SER A 257 -3.89 10.40 -15.10
CA SER A 257 -4.13 10.93 -16.44
C SER A 257 -2.91 11.73 -16.90
N ASP A 258 -2.57 11.64 -18.16
CA ASP A 258 -1.52 12.48 -18.77
C ASP A 258 -2.03 13.93 -18.97
N PRO A 259 -1.12 14.90 -19.10
CA PRO A 259 -1.50 16.28 -19.41
C PRO A 259 -2.29 16.37 -20.72
N GLY A 260 -3.51 16.93 -20.64
CA GLY A 260 -4.42 17.04 -21.77
C GLY A 260 -5.49 15.94 -21.86
N ASP A 261 -5.34 14.86 -21.07
CA ASP A 261 -6.38 13.84 -20.99
C ASP A 261 -7.63 14.36 -20.26
N PRO A 262 -8.82 13.90 -20.66
CA PRO A 262 -10.05 14.25 -19.98
C PRO A 262 -10.05 13.73 -18.54
N GLN A 263 -10.48 14.58 -17.59
CA GLN A 263 -10.60 14.22 -16.18
C GLN A 263 -12.06 14.36 -15.74
N PHE A 264 -12.65 13.26 -15.32
CA PHE A 264 -14.07 13.22 -14.94
C PHE A 264 -14.26 13.50 -13.43
N HIS A 265 -14.05 14.77 -13.07
CA HIS A 265 -14.13 15.22 -11.68
C HIS A 265 -15.55 15.17 -11.11
N GLY A 266 -16.54 15.40 -11.94
CA GLY A 266 -17.96 15.40 -11.56
C GLY A 266 -18.42 14.02 -11.16
N PHE A 267 -18.11 13.02 -11.99
CA PHE A 267 -18.39 11.62 -11.69
C PHE A 267 -17.68 11.15 -10.42
N ASN A 268 -16.39 11.40 -10.28
CA ASN A 268 -15.63 11.02 -9.10
C ASN A 268 -16.19 11.66 -7.83
N ARG A 269 -16.61 12.94 -7.89
CA ARG A 269 -17.25 13.61 -6.77
C ARG A 269 -18.60 13.00 -6.42
N TRP A 270 -19.43 12.68 -7.42
CA TRP A 270 -20.70 12.00 -7.21
C TRP A 270 -20.49 10.61 -6.61
N TYR A 271 -19.59 9.82 -7.15
CA TYR A 271 -19.24 8.49 -6.64
C TYR A 271 -18.87 8.55 -5.14
N ARG A 272 -18.07 9.52 -4.72
CA ARG A 272 -17.69 9.75 -3.32
C ARG A 272 -18.86 10.07 -2.40
N THR A 273 -20.01 10.51 -2.91
CA THR A 273 -21.19 10.84 -2.10
C THR A 273 -21.92 9.60 -1.57
N TRP A 274 -21.57 8.39 -2.02
CA TRP A 274 -22.30 7.19 -1.64
C TRP A 274 -21.44 5.90 -1.58
N ALA A 275 -20.37 5.78 -2.35
CA ALA A 275 -19.58 4.56 -2.44
C ALA A 275 -18.84 4.26 -1.13
N ILE A 276 -18.91 3.01 -0.68
CA ILE A 276 -18.24 2.51 0.52
C ILE A 276 -17.48 1.22 0.24
N GLU A 277 -18.12 0.24 -0.42
CA GLU A 277 -17.57 -1.09 -0.64
C GLU A 277 -16.72 -1.18 -1.90
N PHE A 278 -15.75 -2.09 -1.91
CA PHE A 278 -14.94 -2.40 -3.07
C PHE A 278 -15.77 -2.86 -4.28
N ALA A 279 -16.84 -3.61 -4.06
CA ALA A 279 -17.78 -4.00 -5.12
C ALA A 279 -18.31 -2.79 -5.92
N SER A 280 -18.49 -1.62 -5.27
CA SER A 280 -18.89 -0.39 -5.95
C SER A 280 -17.77 0.17 -6.84
N THR A 281 -16.51 -0.07 -6.50
CA THR A 281 -15.37 0.32 -7.34
C THR A 281 -15.35 -0.48 -8.63
N ASP A 282 -15.49 -1.80 -8.54
CA ASP A 282 -15.51 -2.69 -9.70
C ASP A 282 -16.72 -2.39 -10.61
N LEU A 283 -17.92 -2.28 -10.03
CA LEU A 283 -19.16 -2.11 -10.80
C LEU A 283 -19.36 -0.70 -11.38
N THR A 284 -18.75 0.33 -10.80
CA THR A 284 -19.09 1.71 -11.13
C THR A 284 -17.88 2.53 -11.52
N TYR A 285 -16.87 2.58 -10.65
CA TYR A 285 -15.71 3.47 -10.82
C TYR A 285 -14.89 3.11 -12.06
N TRP A 286 -14.64 1.82 -12.29
CA TRP A 286 -13.87 1.34 -13.44
C TRP A 286 -14.66 1.20 -14.72
N ASN A 287 -15.99 1.41 -14.69
CA ASN A 287 -16.86 1.28 -15.84
C ASN A 287 -17.37 2.62 -16.39
N TYR A 288 -16.84 3.75 -15.89
CA TYR A 288 -17.33 5.07 -16.31
C TYR A 288 -16.95 5.44 -17.74
N ASP A 289 -15.81 5.07 -18.21
CA ASP A 289 -15.19 5.56 -19.45
C ASP A 289 -15.57 4.77 -20.72
N GLY A 290 -16.49 3.85 -20.68
CA GLY A 290 -16.88 3.15 -21.91
C GLY A 290 -17.94 2.07 -21.80
N ASN A 291 -18.30 1.63 -20.61
CA ASN A 291 -19.26 0.55 -20.42
C ASN A 291 -20.61 1.07 -19.93
N ARG A 292 -21.68 0.41 -20.36
CA ARG A 292 -23.01 0.68 -19.81
C ARG A 292 -23.05 0.34 -18.32
N MET A 293 -23.43 1.30 -17.50
CA MET A 293 -23.65 1.06 -16.08
C MET A 293 -24.92 0.25 -15.85
N GLU A 294 -24.77 -0.84 -15.14
CA GLU A 294 -25.90 -1.66 -14.72
C GLU A 294 -26.56 -1.03 -13.48
N ILE A 295 -27.53 -0.15 -13.70
CA ILE A 295 -28.24 0.61 -12.65
C ILE A 295 -28.79 -0.33 -11.56
N ALA A 296 -29.34 -1.49 -11.95
CA ALA A 296 -29.88 -2.48 -11.02
C ALA A 296 -28.86 -3.08 -10.03
N LYS A 297 -27.58 -3.00 -10.33
CA LYS A 297 -26.51 -3.46 -9.44
C LYS A 297 -26.01 -2.40 -8.46
N LEU A 298 -26.39 -1.13 -8.67
CA LEU A 298 -25.99 -0.05 -7.78
C LEU A 298 -26.75 -0.11 -6.45
N PRO A 299 -26.13 0.21 -5.31
CA PRO A 299 -26.81 0.23 -4.04
C PRO A 299 -27.81 1.39 -3.94
N ALA A 300 -28.92 1.20 -3.21
CA ALA A 300 -29.96 2.19 -3.02
C ALA A 300 -29.42 3.59 -2.59
N ARG A 301 -28.34 3.63 -1.80
CA ARG A 301 -27.70 4.89 -1.40
C ARG A 301 -27.10 5.70 -2.56
N ALA A 302 -26.85 5.10 -3.72
CA ALA A 302 -26.41 5.82 -4.92
C ALA A 302 -27.51 6.78 -5.43
N PHE A 303 -28.77 6.44 -5.21
CA PHE A 303 -29.95 7.16 -5.70
C PHE A 303 -30.63 8.02 -4.62
N ALA A 304 -30.54 7.62 -3.36
CA ALA A 304 -31.14 8.35 -2.26
C ALA A 304 -30.34 9.62 -1.91
N LEU A 305 -31.03 10.65 -1.40
CA LEU A 305 -30.35 11.81 -0.79
C LEU A 305 -29.68 11.45 0.55
N GLY A 306 -30.15 10.37 1.18
CA GLY A 306 -29.57 9.86 2.45
C GLY A 306 -28.22 9.19 2.25
N CYS A 307 -27.37 9.29 3.24
CA CYS A 307 -25.97 8.96 3.16
C CYS A 307 -25.65 7.48 3.39
N LEU A 308 -26.30 6.85 4.34
CA LEU A 308 -25.99 5.49 4.81
C LEU A 308 -27.17 4.53 4.60
N ALA A 309 -27.96 4.75 3.54
CA ALA A 309 -28.99 3.78 3.19
C ALA A 309 -28.38 2.39 2.98
N PRO A 310 -29.06 1.30 3.38
CA PRO A 310 -28.55 -0.05 3.24
C PRO A 310 -28.06 -0.33 1.82
N GLY A 311 -26.85 -0.89 1.69
CA GLY A 311 -26.33 -1.30 0.40
C GLY A 311 -27.12 -2.48 -0.14
N GLY A 312 -27.28 -2.59 -1.46
CA GLY A 312 -27.95 -3.70 -2.11
C GLY A 312 -28.39 -3.33 -3.53
N VAL A 313 -28.95 -4.31 -4.22
CA VAL A 313 -29.67 -4.07 -5.48
C VAL A 313 -30.81 -3.12 -5.18
N VAL A 314 -30.98 -2.08 -5.99
CA VAL A 314 -32.13 -1.17 -5.86
C VAL A 314 -33.39 -1.98 -6.18
N PRO A 315 -34.33 -2.15 -5.24
CA PRO A 315 -35.60 -2.75 -5.56
C PRO A 315 -36.33 -1.84 -6.56
N GLU A 316 -37.04 -2.42 -7.51
CA GLU A 316 -37.88 -1.64 -8.48
C GLU A 316 -38.87 -0.70 -7.80
N SER A 317 -39.27 -1.03 -6.57
CA SER A 317 -40.17 -0.25 -5.75
C SER A 317 -39.55 0.93 -5.00
N LEU A 318 -38.20 1.07 -4.99
CA LEU A 318 -37.56 2.23 -4.34
C LEU A 318 -37.77 3.48 -5.20
N PRO A 319 -38.27 4.59 -4.63
CA PRO A 319 -38.33 5.86 -5.34
C PRO A 319 -36.92 6.31 -5.64
N LEU A 320 -36.49 6.12 -6.88
CA LEU A 320 -35.19 6.60 -7.36
C LEU A 320 -35.22 8.13 -7.31
N TYR A 321 -34.12 8.72 -6.86
CA TYR A 321 -33.94 10.16 -6.99
C TYR A 321 -33.92 10.52 -8.48
N ALA A 322 -34.98 11.13 -8.97
CA ALA A 322 -35.22 11.36 -10.40
C ALA A 322 -34.01 11.97 -11.17
N PRO A 323 -33.27 12.97 -10.62
CA PRO A 323 -32.06 13.48 -11.29
C PRO A 323 -30.96 12.45 -11.50
N THR A 324 -30.83 11.47 -10.60
CA THR A 324 -29.84 10.41 -10.74
C THR A 324 -30.26 9.42 -11.83
N ALA A 325 -31.52 9.00 -11.86
CA ALA A 325 -32.04 8.11 -12.89
C ALA A 325 -31.91 8.72 -14.29
N ALA A 326 -32.36 9.96 -14.48
CA ALA A 326 -32.24 10.66 -15.75
C ALA A 326 -30.78 10.80 -16.22
N LEU A 327 -29.84 11.02 -15.29
CA LEU A 327 -28.45 11.13 -15.64
C LEU A 327 -27.84 9.78 -16.11
N PHE A 328 -28.25 8.66 -15.53
CA PHE A 328 -27.84 7.34 -16.01
C PHE A 328 -28.46 6.97 -17.36
N ASP A 329 -29.70 7.33 -17.60
CA ASP A 329 -30.35 7.14 -18.90
C ASP A 329 -29.58 7.88 -19.99
N ASP A 330 -29.23 9.13 -19.76
CA ASP A 330 -28.44 9.93 -20.70
C ASP A 330 -27.01 9.36 -20.87
N TYR A 331 -26.36 8.94 -19.80
CA TYR A 331 -25.04 8.30 -19.86
C TYR A 331 -25.09 7.01 -20.72
N ASN A 332 -26.07 6.16 -20.47
CA ASN A 332 -26.21 4.90 -21.21
C ASN A 332 -26.59 5.11 -22.69
N GLN A 333 -27.28 6.19 -23.03
CA GLN A 333 -27.64 6.54 -24.42
C GLN A 333 -26.44 7.11 -25.18
N GLN A 334 -25.58 7.86 -24.51
CA GLN A 334 -24.40 8.50 -25.13
C GLN A 334 -23.22 7.56 -25.36
N THR A 335 -23.25 6.35 -24.84
CA THR A 335 -22.22 5.29 -24.97
C THR A 335 -20.77 5.69 -24.60
N ALA A 336 -20.51 6.94 -24.28
CA ALA A 336 -19.21 7.44 -23.83
C ALA A 336 -19.39 8.58 -22.82
N ALA A 337 -18.53 8.66 -21.83
CA ALA A 337 -18.48 9.78 -20.90
C ALA A 337 -18.10 11.06 -21.64
N SER A 338 -18.87 12.12 -21.43
CA SER A 338 -18.67 13.43 -22.03
C SER A 338 -18.66 14.54 -21.01
N TRP A 339 -18.05 15.69 -21.33
CA TRP A 339 -18.02 16.85 -20.45
C TRP A 339 -19.42 17.30 -19.98
N PRO A 340 -20.46 17.39 -20.83
CA PRO A 340 -21.81 17.75 -20.37
C PRO A 340 -22.37 16.74 -19.35
N VAL A 341 -22.07 15.46 -19.50
CA VAL A 341 -22.49 14.42 -18.54
C VAL A 341 -21.73 14.56 -17.23
N ASP A 342 -20.41 14.81 -17.28
CA ASP A 342 -19.60 14.99 -16.08
C ASP A 342 -20.01 16.22 -15.28
N ASP A 343 -20.34 17.34 -15.93
CA ASP A 343 -20.86 18.54 -15.30
C ASP A 343 -22.20 18.28 -14.58
N ARG A 344 -23.06 17.44 -15.15
CA ARG A 344 -24.35 17.05 -14.51
C ARG A 344 -24.09 16.16 -13.28
N PHE A 345 -23.11 15.24 -13.33
CA PHE A 345 -22.67 14.49 -12.15
C PHE A 345 -22.14 15.44 -11.06
N ASP A 346 -21.37 16.46 -11.42
CA ASP A 346 -20.87 17.45 -10.47
C ASP A 346 -21.99 18.24 -9.79
N GLN A 347 -22.98 18.69 -10.57
CA GLN A 347 -24.16 19.39 -10.04
C GLN A 347 -24.94 18.49 -9.07
N LEU A 348 -25.15 17.22 -9.43
CA LEU A 348 -25.81 16.25 -8.58
C LEU A 348 -25.01 16.00 -7.29
N ALA A 349 -23.71 15.84 -7.40
CA ALA A 349 -22.82 15.69 -6.25
C ALA A 349 -22.92 16.86 -5.29
N ARG A 350 -22.86 18.10 -5.81
CA ARG A 350 -23.01 19.32 -5.00
C ARG A 350 -24.33 19.38 -4.25
N ARG A 351 -25.44 18.97 -4.90
CA ARG A 351 -26.77 18.90 -4.24
C ARG A 351 -26.75 17.90 -3.09
N ARG A 352 -26.19 16.68 -3.32
CA ARG A 352 -26.09 15.63 -2.29
C ARG A 352 -25.21 16.06 -1.12
N ILE A 353 -24.07 16.71 -1.40
CA ILE A 353 -23.17 17.22 -0.37
C ILE A 353 -23.84 18.29 0.49
N ARG A 354 -24.57 19.24 -0.15
CA ARG A 354 -25.31 20.27 0.59
C ARG A 354 -26.43 19.69 1.46
N ALA A 355 -27.09 18.63 1.01
CA ALA A 355 -28.13 17.95 1.78
C ALA A 355 -27.57 17.20 3.01
N SER A 356 -26.34 16.68 2.94
CA SER A 356 -25.75 15.88 4.01
C SER A 356 -24.22 16.08 4.11
N PRO A 357 -23.74 17.27 4.52
CA PRO A 357 -22.30 17.57 4.52
C PRO A 357 -21.50 16.70 5.50
N ILE A 358 -22.00 16.46 6.70
CA ILE A 358 -21.31 15.60 7.70
C ILE A 358 -21.11 14.20 7.16
N CYS A 359 -22.09 13.72 6.40
CA CYS A 359 -21.97 12.44 5.75
C CYS A 359 -20.80 12.37 4.78
N TYR A 360 -20.74 13.32 3.87
CA TYR A 360 -19.73 13.35 2.83
C TYR A 360 -18.32 13.54 3.38
N TYR A 361 -18.14 14.44 4.37
CA TYR A 361 -16.83 14.81 4.88
C TYR A 361 -16.33 13.93 6.04
N ALA A 362 -17.23 13.20 6.72
CA ALA A 362 -16.85 12.39 7.87
C ALA A 362 -17.32 10.94 7.77
N ALA A 363 -18.65 10.68 7.69
CA ALA A 363 -19.15 9.33 7.83
C ALA A 363 -18.73 8.41 6.69
N LEU A 364 -18.82 8.84 5.43
CA LEU A 364 -18.43 8.04 4.27
C LEU A 364 -16.90 7.77 4.21
N PRO A 365 -16.01 8.76 4.42
CA PRO A 365 -14.59 8.49 4.52
C PRO A 365 -14.23 7.46 5.60
N ILE A 366 -14.81 7.60 6.79
CA ILE A 366 -14.60 6.64 7.89
C ILE A 366 -15.11 5.25 7.50
N ALA A 367 -16.33 5.17 6.95
CA ALA A 367 -16.92 3.89 6.52
C ALA A 367 -16.06 3.20 5.45
N ARG A 368 -15.49 3.95 4.48
CA ARG A 368 -14.56 3.43 3.49
C ARG A 368 -13.30 2.86 4.13
N VAL A 369 -12.67 3.59 5.05
CA VAL A 369 -11.47 3.10 5.76
C VAL A 369 -11.78 1.85 6.54
N LEU A 370 -12.88 1.81 7.28
CA LEU A 370 -13.31 0.62 8.03
C LEU A 370 -13.58 -0.56 7.08
N ASN A 371 -14.22 -0.33 5.94
CA ASN A 371 -14.40 -1.35 4.92
C ASN A 371 -13.06 -1.89 4.41
N MET A 372 -12.11 -1.03 4.03
CA MET A 372 -10.78 -1.45 3.58
C MET A 372 -10.01 -2.24 4.64
N MET A 373 -10.15 -1.86 5.91
CA MET A 373 -9.42 -2.50 7.01
C MET A 373 -10.00 -3.87 7.39
N PHE A 374 -11.32 -3.99 7.48
CA PHE A 374 -11.95 -5.13 8.16
C PHE A 374 -12.69 -6.10 7.24
N ARG A 375 -12.82 -5.79 5.94
CA ARG A 375 -13.37 -6.77 4.99
C ARG A 375 -12.43 -7.97 4.81
N PRO A 376 -12.95 -9.14 4.39
CA PRO A 376 -12.08 -10.24 3.95
C PRO A 376 -11.24 -9.79 2.76
N ARG A 377 -9.98 -10.22 2.75
CA ARG A 377 -9.03 -9.92 1.67
C ARG A 377 -9.05 -11.03 0.63
N VAL A 378 -10.18 -11.15 -0.04
CA VAL A 378 -10.43 -12.20 -1.05
C VAL A 378 -10.44 -11.68 -2.49
N GLU A 379 -10.07 -10.41 -2.69
CA GLU A 379 -10.10 -9.72 -3.97
C GLU A 379 -9.23 -10.36 -5.08
N LEU A 380 -8.21 -11.12 -4.69
CA LEU A 380 -7.38 -11.92 -5.61
C LEU A 380 -7.78 -13.39 -5.68
N MET A 381 -8.90 -13.77 -5.07
CA MET A 381 -9.42 -15.13 -5.04
C MET A 381 -10.67 -15.26 -5.92
N PRO A 382 -11.03 -16.46 -6.35
CA PRO A 382 -12.25 -16.71 -7.12
C PRO A 382 -13.49 -16.67 -6.21
N ILE A 383 -13.67 -15.55 -5.48
CA ILE A 383 -14.78 -15.30 -4.55
C ILE A 383 -15.40 -13.97 -4.93
N PRO A 384 -16.73 -13.88 -5.10
CA PRO A 384 -17.39 -12.64 -5.44
C PRO A 384 -17.13 -11.53 -4.41
N ASP A 385 -16.97 -10.28 -4.86
CA ASP A 385 -16.80 -9.12 -3.98
C ASP A 385 -17.98 -8.89 -3.04
N THR A 386 -19.15 -9.40 -3.42
CA THR A 386 -20.37 -9.42 -2.62
C THR A 386 -20.58 -10.76 -1.90
N TRP A 387 -19.51 -11.36 -1.38
CA TRP A 387 -19.47 -12.69 -0.77
C TRP A 387 -20.55 -12.97 0.28
N TRP A 388 -21.14 -11.96 0.88
CA TRP A 388 -22.23 -12.05 1.86
C TRP A 388 -23.63 -12.08 1.23
N LYS A 389 -23.77 -11.90 -0.10
CA LYS A 389 -25.04 -11.90 -0.81
C LYS A 389 -25.29 -13.23 -1.52
N SER A 390 -26.57 -13.64 -1.60
CA SER A 390 -27.03 -14.70 -2.50
C SER A 390 -26.77 -14.28 -3.98
N PRO A 391 -26.33 -15.17 -4.88
CA PRO A 391 -26.25 -16.63 -4.73
C PRO A 391 -24.85 -17.16 -4.36
N THR A 392 -24.03 -16.45 -3.61
CA THR A 392 -22.69 -16.93 -3.23
C THR A 392 -22.78 -18.29 -2.50
N PRO A 393 -22.00 -19.31 -2.89
CA PRO A 393 -22.02 -20.61 -2.24
C PRO A 393 -21.64 -20.51 -0.75
N PRO A 394 -22.30 -21.24 0.16
CA PRO A 394 -22.05 -21.17 1.61
C PRO A 394 -20.59 -21.41 2.01
N ARG A 395 -19.88 -22.29 1.27
CA ARG A 395 -18.45 -22.57 1.48
C ARG A 395 -17.57 -21.33 1.23
N GLN A 396 -17.87 -20.57 0.16
CA GLN A 396 -17.14 -19.34 -0.15
C GLN A 396 -17.43 -18.24 0.88
N THR A 397 -18.69 -18.12 1.31
CA THR A 397 -19.09 -17.19 2.39
C THR A 397 -18.37 -17.54 3.70
N ALA A 398 -18.34 -18.82 4.09
CA ALA A 398 -17.66 -19.26 5.30
C ALA A 398 -16.14 -19.01 5.23
N PHE A 399 -15.53 -19.28 4.08
CA PHE A 399 -14.11 -18.99 3.84
C PHE A 399 -13.81 -17.50 3.95
N ALA A 400 -14.62 -16.65 3.29
CA ALA A 400 -14.44 -15.18 3.38
C ALA A 400 -14.61 -14.68 4.81
N ALA A 401 -15.59 -15.20 5.57
CA ALA A 401 -15.78 -14.88 6.98
C ALA A 401 -14.57 -15.29 7.83
N ALA A 402 -14.00 -16.48 7.60
CA ALA A 402 -12.77 -16.92 8.29
C ALA A 402 -11.56 -16.02 7.95
N TYR A 403 -11.44 -15.58 6.70
CA TYR A 403 -10.41 -14.63 6.29
C TYR A 403 -10.59 -13.25 6.95
N ALA A 404 -11.83 -12.77 7.07
CA ALA A 404 -12.12 -11.53 7.80
C ALA A 404 -11.76 -11.67 9.29
N ALA A 405 -12.09 -12.78 9.92
CA ALA A 405 -11.73 -13.06 11.31
C ALA A 405 -10.20 -13.12 11.50
N LEU A 406 -9.49 -13.77 10.58
CA LEU A 406 -8.03 -13.80 10.58
C LEU A 406 -7.43 -12.40 10.42
N ASN A 407 -7.96 -11.60 9.48
CA ASN A 407 -7.53 -10.21 9.29
C ASN A 407 -7.73 -9.40 10.59
N LEU A 408 -8.89 -9.50 11.21
CA LEU A 408 -9.19 -8.86 12.50
C LEU A 408 -8.21 -9.31 13.59
N ALA A 409 -7.85 -10.60 13.63
CA ALA A 409 -6.89 -11.11 14.61
C ALA A 409 -5.51 -10.44 14.47
N TYR A 410 -5.01 -10.21 13.25
CA TYR A 410 -3.78 -9.46 13.03
C TYR A 410 -3.86 -8.03 13.56
N PHE A 411 -4.98 -7.33 13.33
CA PHE A 411 -5.19 -5.98 13.86
C PHE A 411 -5.24 -5.95 15.39
N LEU A 412 -5.96 -6.90 16.02
CA LEU A 412 -6.06 -7.00 17.48
C LEU A 412 -4.69 -7.30 18.10
N LEU A 413 -3.92 -8.24 17.54
CA LEU A 413 -2.56 -8.55 17.99
C LEU A 413 -1.65 -7.32 17.87
N ALA A 414 -1.74 -6.58 16.77
CA ALA A 414 -0.95 -5.38 16.56
C ALA A 414 -1.29 -4.29 17.59
N PHE A 415 -2.58 -4.03 17.81
CA PHE A 415 -3.05 -3.03 18.76
C PHE A 415 -2.65 -3.40 20.21
N ALA A 416 -2.90 -4.64 20.63
CA ALA A 416 -2.51 -5.14 21.95
C ALA A 416 -0.97 -5.07 22.12
N GLY A 417 -0.22 -5.39 21.07
CA GLY A 417 1.24 -5.29 21.06
C GLY A 417 1.74 -3.85 21.20
N LEU A 418 1.11 -2.90 20.49
CA LEU A 418 1.42 -1.47 20.63
C LEU A 418 1.21 -0.99 22.07
N LEU A 419 0.09 -1.36 22.69
CA LEU A 419 -0.19 -1.04 24.11
C LEU A 419 0.84 -1.67 25.03
N ALA A 420 1.22 -2.93 24.79
CA ALA A 420 2.26 -3.60 25.56
C ALA A 420 3.64 -2.93 25.43
N TRP A 421 3.98 -2.47 24.22
CA TRP A 421 5.23 -1.73 23.99
C TRP A 421 5.21 -0.36 24.68
N ARG A 422 4.10 0.36 24.59
CA ARG A 422 3.91 1.63 25.29
C ARG A 422 4.07 1.47 26.81
N ARG A 423 3.46 0.44 27.42
CA ARG A 423 3.58 0.14 28.86
C ARG A 423 5.02 -0.17 29.29
N ARG A 424 5.90 -0.57 28.36
CA ARG A 424 7.33 -0.80 28.58
C ARG A 424 8.21 0.43 28.30
N GLY A 425 7.62 1.63 28.19
CA GLY A 425 8.35 2.87 27.93
C GLY A 425 9.13 2.86 26.61
N TRP A 426 8.58 2.16 25.59
CA TRP A 426 9.18 2.03 24.25
C TRP A 426 10.56 1.36 24.21
N ALA A 427 11.02 0.80 25.33
CA ALA A 427 12.29 0.05 25.46
C ALA A 427 13.52 0.76 24.83
N GLY A 428 13.63 2.08 24.98
CA GLY A 428 14.73 2.89 24.41
C GLY A 428 14.60 3.23 22.93
N PHE A 429 13.50 2.85 22.26
CA PHE A 429 13.22 3.11 20.84
C PHE A 429 12.04 4.05 20.62
N GLY A 430 11.88 5.08 21.47
CA GLY A 430 10.74 6.02 21.38
C GLY A 430 10.62 6.70 20.03
N ALA A 431 11.73 7.13 19.41
CA ALA A 431 11.74 7.74 18.09
C ALA A 431 11.27 6.78 16.99
N LEU A 432 11.72 5.53 17.03
CA LEU A 432 11.27 4.48 16.10
C LEU A 432 9.78 4.17 16.31
N ALA A 433 9.34 4.04 17.56
CA ALA A 433 7.92 3.83 17.88
C ALA A 433 7.05 4.98 17.36
N GLY A 434 7.52 6.23 17.54
CA GLY A 434 6.88 7.42 16.99
C GLY A 434 6.81 7.41 15.47
N ALA A 435 7.89 7.03 14.79
CA ALA A 435 7.92 6.90 13.33
C ALA A 435 6.91 5.86 12.81
N MET A 436 6.86 4.68 13.45
CA MET A 436 5.92 3.62 13.10
C MET A 436 4.46 4.07 13.33
N ALA A 437 4.19 4.72 14.45
CA ALA A 437 2.84 5.24 14.75
C ALA A 437 2.46 6.37 13.77
N ALA A 438 3.38 7.28 13.46
CA ALA A 438 3.17 8.35 12.49
C ALA A 438 2.92 7.78 11.07
N ALA A 439 3.68 6.77 10.63
CA ALA A 439 3.49 6.13 9.34
C ALA A 439 2.08 5.50 9.23
N VAL A 440 1.63 4.80 10.27
CA VAL A 440 0.27 4.25 10.34
C VAL A 440 -0.78 5.36 10.32
N ALA A 441 -0.62 6.39 11.15
CA ALA A 441 -1.58 7.50 11.22
C ALA A 441 -1.69 8.27 9.90
N LEU A 442 -0.55 8.64 9.29
CA LEU A 442 -0.52 9.33 8.00
C LEU A 442 -1.14 8.47 6.89
N ARG A 443 -0.87 7.15 6.89
CA ARG A 443 -1.52 6.24 5.95
C ARG A 443 -3.03 6.21 6.13
N LEU A 444 -3.53 6.09 7.36
CA LEU A 444 -4.97 6.12 7.64
C LEU A 444 -5.60 7.46 7.25
N LEU A 445 -4.93 8.59 7.50
CA LEU A 445 -5.39 9.91 7.05
C LEU A 445 -5.47 9.99 5.53
N LEU A 446 -4.49 9.46 4.81
CA LEU A 446 -4.55 9.38 3.36
C LEU A 446 -5.75 8.54 2.90
N LEU A 447 -5.98 7.38 3.51
CA LEU A 447 -7.09 6.50 3.14
C LEU A 447 -8.46 7.18 3.29
N LEU A 448 -8.61 8.12 4.23
CA LEU A 448 -9.84 8.93 4.36
C LEU A 448 -10.09 9.82 3.13
N THR A 449 -9.07 10.14 2.35
CA THR A 449 -9.17 11.01 1.16
C THR A 449 -9.39 10.26 -0.14
N LEU A 450 -9.31 8.92 -0.12
CA LEU A 450 -9.45 8.11 -1.34
C LEU A 450 -10.91 7.99 -1.79
N ASP A 451 -11.07 7.88 -3.10
CA ASP A 451 -12.37 7.76 -3.75
C ASP A 451 -12.84 6.30 -3.74
N ASN A 452 -11.93 5.37 -3.98
CA ASN A 452 -12.19 3.93 -4.04
C ASN A 452 -11.73 3.20 -2.78
N SER A 453 -12.35 2.05 -2.49
CA SER A 453 -12.16 1.27 -1.27
C SER A 453 -11.42 -0.04 -1.53
N GLU A 454 -10.20 0.04 -2.07
CA GLU A 454 -9.41 -1.16 -2.33
C GLU A 454 -8.70 -1.68 -1.06
N PRO A 455 -8.92 -2.95 -0.66
CA PRO A 455 -8.30 -3.52 0.54
C PRO A 455 -6.77 -3.54 0.49
N ARG A 456 -6.17 -3.62 -0.72
CA ARG A 456 -4.72 -3.64 -0.92
C ARG A 456 -4.01 -2.43 -0.30
N TYR A 457 -4.67 -1.28 -0.23
CA TYR A 457 -4.08 -0.06 0.34
C TYR A 457 -3.78 -0.16 1.84
N THR A 458 -4.39 -1.09 2.56
CA THR A 458 -4.12 -1.34 3.98
C THR A 458 -3.06 -2.42 4.24
N LEU A 459 -2.56 -3.11 3.20
CA LEU A 459 -1.46 -4.07 3.34
C LEU A 459 -0.17 -3.42 3.84
N GLU A 460 0.07 -2.18 3.47
CA GLU A 460 1.26 -1.42 3.87
C GLU A 460 1.39 -1.23 5.39
N LEU A 461 0.32 -1.48 6.14
CA LEU A 461 0.34 -1.48 7.60
C LEU A 461 0.97 -2.75 8.19
N PHE A 462 0.97 -3.88 7.44
CA PHE A 462 1.37 -5.18 7.97
C PHE A 462 2.82 -5.25 8.47
N PRO A 463 3.85 -4.68 7.81
CA PRO A 463 5.21 -4.70 8.34
C PRO A 463 5.30 -4.07 9.74
N VAL A 464 4.54 -3.01 10.00
CA VAL A 464 4.48 -2.36 11.31
C VAL A 464 3.66 -3.19 12.29
N PHE A 465 2.52 -3.70 11.90
CA PHE A 465 1.63 -4.49 12.74
C PHE A 465 2.26 -5.78 13.23
N LEU A 466 3.00 -6.47 12.38
CA LEU A 466 3.74 -7.66 12.75
C LEU A 466 4.78 -7.37 13.84
N VAL A 467 5.52 -6.26 13.69
CA VAL A 467 6.48 -5.85 14.71
C VAL A 467 5.80 -5.48 16.02
N TRP A 468 4.70 -4.73 15.96
CA TRP A 468 3.92 -4.39 17.16
C TRP A 468 3.41 -5.63 17.89
N ALA A 469 2.83 -6.60 17.15
CA ALA A 469 2.38 -7.88 17.72
C ALA A 469 3.51 -8.61 18.46
N GLY A 470 4.75 -8.50 17.98
CA GLY A 470 5.92 -9.06 18.62
C GLY A 470 6.13 -8.60 20.07
N ALA A 471 5.69 -7.39 20.41
CA ALA A 471 5.82 -6.86 21.78
C ALA A 471 5.06 -7.68 22.83
N LEU A 472 4.00 -8.39 22.46
CA LEU A 472 3.27 -9.30 23.38
C LEU A 472 4.16 -10.46 23.85
N PHE A 473 5.14 -10.85 23.06
CA PHE A 473 6.02 -11.99 23.28
C PHE A 473 7.42 -11.60 23.73
N ALA A 474 7.59 -10.35 24.20
CA ALA A 474 8.88 -9.88 24.67
C ALA A 474 9.39 -10.70 25.85
N SER A 475 10.67 -11.05 25.80
CA SER A 475 11.34 -11.81 26.87
C SER A 475 11.47 -10.95 28.13
N PRO A 476 11.21 -11.49 29.34
CA PRO A 476 11.40 -10.76 30.60
C PRO A 476 12.82 -10.25 30.81
N SER A 477 13.81 -10.95 30.23
CA SER A 477 15.23 -10.62 30.30
C SER A 477 15.71 -9.65 29.22
N ALA A 478 14.83 -9.21 28.31
CA ALA A 478 15.12 -8.11 27.40
C ALA A 478 15.17 -6.81 28.24
N ARG A 479 16.31 -6.60 28.95
CA ARG A 479 16.58 -5.29 29.55
C ARG A 479 16.49 -4.27 28.44
N PRO A 480 15.83 -3.11 28.64
CA PRO A 480 15.97 -2.01 27.71
C PRO A 480 17.47 -1.81 27.51
N ALA A 481 17.92 -1.78 26.26
CA ALA A 481 19.30 -1.40 25.96
C ALA A 481 19.44 0.05 26.42
N THR A 482 19.81 0.23 27.69
CA THR A 482 20.13 1.53 28.23
C THR A 482 21.43 1.94 27.55
N TRP A 483 21.50 3.15 27.05
CA TRP A 483 22.65 3.74 26.37
C TRP A 483 23.96 3.57 27.17
N ALA A 484 23.87 3.47 28.51
CA ALA A 484 24.98 3.18 29.40
C ALA A 484 25.63 1.79 29.20
N GLY A 485 24.83 0.78 28.83
CA GLY A 485 25.35 -0.58 28.60
C GLY A 485 26.08 -0.74 27.26
N ILE A 486 25.71 0.03 26.23
CA ILE A 486 26.35 -0.01 24.92
C ILE A 486 27.70 0.75 24.92
N ALA A 487 27.80 1.80 25.71
CA ALA A 487 29.06 2.55 25.88
C ALA A 487 30.12 1.73 26.66
N ALA A 488 29.69 0.89 27.59
CA ALA A 488 30.60 0.06 28.38
C ALA A 488 31.17 -1.14 27.59
N GLU A 489 30.43 -1.71 26.61
CA GLU A 489 30.93 -2.81 25.76
C GLU A 489 31.88 -2.33 24.64
N GLN A 490 31.97 -1.03 24.36
CA GLN A 490 32.88 -0.45 23.35
C GLN A 490 34.20 0.11 23.96
N SER A 491 34.31 0.14 25.28
CA SER A 491 35.47 0.63 25.99
C SER A 491 36.27 -0.47 26.71
N GLY A 492 35.94 -1.72 26.53
CA GLY A 492 36.68 -2.91 26.90
C GLY A 492 36.97 -3.70 25.62
#